data_b747261b442dd0fc63e50821868d102a
#
_entry.id   b747261b442dd0fc63e50821868d102a
#
_cell.length_a   1.000
_cell.length_b   1.000
_cell.length_c   1.000
_cell.angle_alpha   90.00
_cell.angle_beta   90.00
_cell.angle_gamma   90.00
#
_symmetry.space_group_name_H-M   'P 1'
#
loop_
_entity.id
_entity.type
_entity.pdbx_description
1 polymer ?
#
loop_
_entity_poly.entity_id
_entity_poly.type
_entity_poly.pdbx_seq_one_letter_code
_entity_poly.pdbx_strand_id
1 'polypeptide(L)'
;MTELKRYFPDNRLAKALSAARPRSVAQCLEAAEMNVASIAGPCRDQVMGAIAELEGLVRAWPAEPDERFLDSVYSTGLKIVGVATAGGVPLVDRAVASLLDVIDGQLTHGSAVKEPVEVHVATAKMLAQTGMGEAQAQQLLAGLAKVRDKHRARH
;
A
#
# COMPACT_ATOMS: atom_id res chain seq x y z
N MET A 1 12.11 -0.30 -70.90
CA MET A 1 12.78 -0.67 -69.68
C MET A 1 12.32 0.32 -68.58
N THR A 2 11.47 -0.12 -67.66
CA THR A 2 10.88 0.76 -66.61
C THR A 2 11.80 0.70 -65.39
N GLU A 3 12.46 1.81 -65.07
CA GLU A 3 13.30 1.93 -63.89
C GLU A 3 12.42 1.90 -62.64
N LEU A 4 12.61 0.88 -61.80
CA LEU A 4 11.98 0.75 -60.48
C LEU A 4 12.65 1.74 -59.49
N LYS A 5 11.99 2.88 -59.26
CA LYS A 5 12.42 3.80 -58.18
C LYS A 5 12.11 3.20 -56.84
N ARG A 6 13.15 2.76 -56.11
CA ARG A 6 13.01 2.31 -54.72
C ARG A 6 12.81 3.55 -53.83
N TYR A 7 11.64 3.65 -53.21
CA TYR A 7 11.35 4.67 -52.18
C TYR A 7 11.68 4.12 -50.81
N PHE A 8 12.60 4.76 -50.11
CA PHE A 8 12.90 4.48 -48.70
C PHE A 8 12.23 5.57 -47.88
N PRO A 9 11.16 5.26 -47.11
CA PRO A 9 10.51 6.26 -46.29
C PRO A 9 11.47 6.71 -45.15
N ASP A 10 11.51 8.02 -44.90
CA ASP A 10 12.28 8.62 -43.80
C ASP A 10 11.75 8.05 -42.47
N ASN A 11 12.63 7.29 -41.79
CA ASN A 11 12.28 6.74 -40.49
C ASN A 11 12.35 7.86 -39.44
N ARG A 12 11.23 8.57 -39.24
CA ARG A 12 11.09 9.68 -38.29
C ARG A 12 11.42 9.25 -36.85
N LEU A 13 11.11 7.99 -36.49
CA LEU A 13 11.42 7.43 -35.14
C LEU A 13 12.91 7.25 -34.96
N ALA A 14 13.63 6.69 -35.96
CA ALA A 14 15.07 6.56 -35.89
C ALA A 14 15.76 7.93 -35.80
N LYS A 15 15.24 8.93 -36.52
CA LYS A 15 15.73 10.32 -36.50
C LYS A 15 15.50 10.97 -35.12
N ALA A 16 14.33 10.75 -34.53
CA ALA A 16 14.01 11.24 -33.16
C ALA A 16 14.87 10.55 -32.10
N LEU A 17 15.10 9.25 -32.21
CA LEU A 17 15.94 8.47 -31.30
C LEU A 17 17.43 8.84 -31.44
N SER A 18 17.91 9.16 -32.64
CA SER A 18 19.30 9.59 -32.85
C SER A 18 19.56 11.03 -32.43
N ALA A 19 18.52 11.90 -32.46
CA ALA A 19 18.61 13.30 -32.00
C ALA A 19 18.53 13.42 -30.47
N ALA A 20 17.75 12.55 -29.83
CA ALA A 20 17.78 12.40 -28.37
C ALA A 20 19.06 11.60 -27.99
N ARG A 21 20.01 12.22 -27.29
CA ARG A 21 21.14 11.46 -26.72
C ARG A 21 20.55 10.30 -25.92
N PRO A 22 20.73 9.03 -26.33
CA PRO A 22 20.14 7.91 -25.61
C PRO A 22 20.76 7.88 -24.20
N ARG A 23 19.92 8.02 -23.17
CA ARG A 23 20.36 7.81 -21.79
C ARG A 23 20.83 6.36 -21.67
N SER A 24 21.96 6.13 -21.01
CA SER A 24 22.37 4.78 -20.69
C SER A 24 21.35 4.13 -19.73
N VAL A 25 21.28 2.80 -19.72
CA VAL A 25 20.42 2.06 -18.76
C VAL A 25 20.75 2.50 -17.32
N ALA A 26 22.03 2.68 -17.00
CA ALA A 26 22.47 3.17 -15.69
C ALA A 26 21.89 4.55 -15.34
N GLN A 27 21.91 5.51 -16.29
CA GLN A 27 21.30 6.84 -16.09
C GLN A 27 19.78 6.78 -15.94
N CYS A 28 19.12 5.84 -16.61
CA CYS A 28 17.68 5.65 -16.46
C CYS A 28 17.34 5.05 -15.07
N LEU A 29 18.13 4.09 -14.62
CA LEU A 29 17.97 3.48 -13.28
C LEU A 29 18.22 4.51 -12.17
N GLU A 30 19.30 5.26 -12.26
CA GLU A 30 19.62 6.33 -11.30
C GLU A 30 18.51 7.38 -11.22
N ALA A 31 17.98 7.81 -12.37
CA ALA A 31 16.85 8.75 -12.41
C ALA A 31 15.57 8.14 -11.81
N ALA A 32 15.31 6.85 -12.02
CA ALA A 32 14.17 6.13 -11.42
C ALA A 32 14.34 6.02 -9.90
N GLU A 33 15.52 5.67 -9.40
CA GLU A 33 15.83 5.60 -7.97
C GLU A 33 15.67 6.96 -7.29
N MET A 34 16.17 8.05 -7.92
CA MET A 34 15.97 9.41 -7.43
C MET A 34 14.48 9.79 -7.36
N ASN A 35 13.69 9.44 -8.37
CA ASN A 35 12.25 9.70 -8.38
C ASN A 35 11.55 8.94 -7.25
N VAL A 36 11.85 7.65 -7.06
CA VAL A 36 11.31 6.85 -5.97
C VAL A 36 11.70 7.45 -4.62
N ALA A 37 12.97 7.82 -4.44
CA ALA A 37 13.44 8.46 -3.20
C ALA A 37 12.70 9.78 -2.91
N SER A 38 12.39 10.57 -3.95
CA SER A 38 11.70 11.86 -3.79
C SER A 38 10.25 11.73 -3.29
N ILE A 39 9.57 10.62 -3.56
CA ILE A 39 8.19 10.38 -3.11
C ILE A 39 8.11 9.65 -1.77
N ALA A 40 9.22 9.04 -1.30
CA ALA A 40 9.22 8.22 -0.08
C ALA A 40 8.77 8.99 1.17
N GLY A 41 9.24 10.22 1.34
CA GLY A 41 8.83 11.11 2.45
C GLY A 41 7.33 11.39 2.44
N PRO A 42 6.78 12.01 1.38
CA PRO A 42 5.34 12.24 1.24
C PRO A 42 4.48 10.98 1.42
N CYS A 43 4.90 9.84 0.86
CA CYS A 43 4.19 8.58 1.04
C CYS A 43 4.18 8.13 2.51
N ARG A 44 5.31 8.26 3.20
CA ARG A 44 5.39 7.93 4.62
C ARG A 44 4.48 8.81 5.47
N ASP A 45 4.46 10.12 5.21
CA ASP A 45 3.60 11.08 5.92
C ASP A 45 2.11 10.75 5.70
N GLN A 46 1.74 10.37 4.47
CA GLN A 46 0.39 9.92 4.16
C GLN A 46 0.02 8.65 4.95
N VAL A 47 0.92 7.66 5.03
CA VAL A 47 0.71 6.44 5.82
C VAL A 47 0.51 6.76 7.28
N MET A 48 1.37 7.61 7.86
CA MET A 48 1.27 8.01 9.27
C MET A 48 -0.03 8.75 9.56
N GLY A 49 -0.46 9.65 8.66
CA GLY A 49 -1.73 10.35 8.75
C GLY A 49 -2.93 9.39 8.72
N ALA A 50 -2.92 8.41 7.79
CA ALA A 50 -3.99 7.42 7.69
C ALA A 50 -4.03 6.46 8.91
N ILE A 51 -2.88 6.09 9.48
CA ILE A 51 -2.83 5.31 10.73
C ILE A 51 -3.44 6.12 11.88
N ALA A 52 -3.13 7.41 12.00
CA ALA A 52 -3.70 8.28 13.02
C ALA A 52 -5.23 8.43 12.86
N GLU A 53 -5.72 8.50 11.62
CA GLU A 53 -7.16 8.50 11.31
C GLU A 53 -7.82 7.18 11.75
N LEU A 54 -7.21 6.02 11.45
CA LEU A 54 -7.68 4.71 11.93
C LEU A 54 -7.72 4.63 13.46
N GLU A 55 -6.69 5.13 14.14
CA GLU A 55 -6.70 5.20 15.62
C GLU A 55 -7.84 6.07 16.16
N GLY A 56 -8.15 7.17 15.45
CA GLY A 56 -9.30 8.03 15.74
C GLY A 56 -10.62 7.28 15.63
N LEU A 57 -10.82 6.54 14.54
CA LEU A 57 -12.01 5.70 14.33
C LEU A 57 -12.14 4.62 15.39
N VAL A 58 -11.05 3.90 15.72
CA VAL A 58 -11.05 2.88 16.76
C VAL A 58 -11.42 3.46 18.14
N ARG A 59 -10.92 4.65 18.47
CA ARG A 59 -11.29 5.34 19.73
C ARG A 59 -12.74 5.76 19.76
N ALA A 60 -13.26 6.22 18.64
CA ALA A 60 -14.63 6.66 18.46
C ALA A 60 -15.61 5.51 18.13
N TRP A 61 -15.19 4.25 18.32
CA TRP A 61 -15.99 3.07 17.98
C TRP A 61 -17.36 3.14 18.66
N PRO A 62 -18.47 3.19 17.90
CA PRO A 62 -19.81 3.29 18.49
C PRO A 62 -20.22 1.97 19.16
N ALA A 63 -21.24 2.04 20.04
CA ALA A 63 -21.78 0.83 20.69
C ALA A 63 -22.39 -0.14 19.66
N GLU A 64 -23.04 0.41 18.62
CA GLU A 64 -23.61 -0.32 17.49
C GLU A 64 -23.07 0.30 16.20
N PRO A 65 -21.91 -0.18 15.68
CA PRO A 65 -21.35 0.30 14.45
C PRO A 65 -22.19 -0.15 13.25
N ASP A 66 -22.56 0.81 12.42
CA ASP A 66 -23.27 0.55 11.17
C ASP A 66 -22.26 0.25 10.02
N GLU A 67 -22.81 -0.18 8.88
CA GLU A 67 -22.03 -0.46 7.67
C GLU A 67 -21.21 0.76 7.22
N ARG A 68 -21.76 1.97 7.31
CA ARG A 68 -21.05 3.20 6.92
C ARG A 68 -19.82 3.47 7.78
N PHE A 69 -19.90 3.11 9.07
CA PHE A 69 -18.76 3.23 9.95
C PHE A 69 -17.66 2.24 9.56
N LEU A 70 -18.01 0.97 9.29
CA LEU A 70 -17.06 -0.04 8.82
C LEU A 70 -16.46 0.33 7.46
N ASP A 71 -17.25 0.87 6.54
CA ASP A 71 -16.79 1.41 5.25
C ASP A 71 -15.78 2.55 5.44
N SER A 72 -15.95 3.39 6.46
CA SER A 72 -15.00 4.46 6.79
C SER A 72 -13.66 3.90 7.26
N VAL A 73 -13.68 2.84 8.08
CA VAL A 73 -12.47 2.12 8.51
C VAL A 73 -11.79 1.46 7.30
N TYR A 74 -12.56 0.77 6.46
CA TYR A 74 -12.08 0.10 5.26
C TYR A 74 -11.43 1.09 4.28
N SER A 75 -12.13 2.18 3.94
CA SER A 75 -11.65 3.20 3.01
C SER A 75 -10.39 3.92 3.52
N THR A 76 -10.29 4.14 4.83
CA THR A 76 -9.08 4.71 5.45
C THR A 76 -7.90 3.72 5.38
N GLY A 77 -8.14 2.42 5.59
CA GLY A 77 -7.13 1.38 5.37
C GLY A 77 -6.62 1.33 3.93
N LEU A 78 -7.52 1.47 2.95
CA LEU A 78 -7.12 1.50 1.52
C LEU A 78 -6.16 2.64 1.17
N LYS A 79 -6.18 3.78 1.89
CA LYS A 79 -5.22 4.88 1.69
C LYS A 79 -3.76 4.47 2.00
N ILE A 80 -3.56 3.38 2.73
CA ILE A 80 -2.24 2.88 3.16
C ILE A 80 -1.70 1.85 2.18
N VAL A 81 -2.58 0.94 1.69
CA VAL A 81 -2.18 -0.19 0.84
C VAL A 81 -1.52 0.30 -0.45
N GLY A 82 -0.34 -0.23 -0.74
CA GLY A 82 0.49 0.16 -1.87
C GLY A 82 1.34 1.41 -1.63
N VAL A 83 0.90 2.34 -0.78
CA VAL A 83 1.63 3.57 -0.45
C VAL A 83 2.72 3.31 0.58
N ALA A 84 2.48 2.39 1.53
CA ALA A 84 3.43 2.07 2.60
C ALA A 84 4.75 1.50 2.07
N THR A 85 4.72 0.70 1.02
CA THR A 85 5.92 0.19 0.35
C THR A 85 6.75 1.34 -0.24
N ALA A 86 6.12 2.30 -0.92
CA ALA A 86 6.79 3.49 -1.45
C ALA A 86 7.34 4.41 -0.34
N GLY A 87 6.67 4.46 0.81
CA GLY A 87 7.10 5.17 2.02
C GLY A 87 8.19 4.45 2.83
N GLY A 88 8.69 3.30 2.37
CA GLY A 88 9.76 2.55 3.04
C GLY A 88 9.30 1.75 4.27
N VAL A 89 7.99 1.46 4.40
CA VAL A 89 7.39 0.69 5.50
C VAL A 89 6.52 -0.47 4.97
N PRO A 90 7.09 -1.40 4.18
CA PRO A 90 6.32 -2.43 3.44
C PRO A 90 5.55 -3.41 4.35
N LEU A 91 5.97 -3.59 5.60
CA LEU A 91 5.29 -4.50 6.53
C LEU A 91 3.96 -3.92 7.03
N VAL A 92 3.79 -2.59 6.96
CA VAL A 92 2.51 -1.92 7.26
C VAL A 92 1.45 -2.33 6.23
N ASP A 93 1.81 -2.46 4.94
CA ASP A 93 0.89 -2.95 3.90
C ASP A 93 0.28 -4.31 4.28
N ARG A 94 1.11 -5.22 4.79
CA ARG A 94 0.67 -6.57 5.19
C ARG A 94 -0.27 -6.54 6.41
N ALA A 95 0.03 -5.70 7.38
CA ALA A 95 -0.82 -5.55 8.58
C ALA A 95 -2.18 -4.94 8.21
N VAL A 96 -2.18 -3.91 7.34
CA VAL A 96 -3.41 -3.25 6.90
C VAL A 96 -4.21 -4.13 5.94
N ALA A 97 -3.59 -4.88 5.03
CA ALA A 97 -4.30 -5.86 4.21
C ALA A 97 -5.03 -6.90 5.09
N SER A 98 -4.39 -7.36 6.17
CA SER A 98 -5.05 -8.25 7.14
C SER A 98 -6.19 -7.57 7.91
N LEU A 99 -6.10 -6.26 8.18
CA LEU A 99 -7.20 -5.47 8.74
C LEU A 99 -8.39 -5.42 7.77
N LEU A 100 -8.12 -5.14 6.50
CA LEU A 100 -9.17 -5.08 5.47
C LEU A 100 -9.91 -6.41 5.32
N ASP A 101 -9.19 -7.55 5.39
CA ASP A 101 -9.80 -8.89 5.43
C ASP A 101 -10.76 -9.06 6.64
N VAL A 102 -10.40 -8.49 7.81
CA VAL A 102 -11.25 -8.55 9.02
C VAL A 102 -12.50 -7.70 8.83
N ILE A 103 -12.36 -6.47 8.31
CA ILE A 103 -13.50 -5.56 8.07
C ILE A 103 -14.43 -6.14 7.01
N ASP A 104 -13.91 -6.68 5.91
CA ASP A 104 -14.71 -7.34 4.86
C ASP A 104 -15.52 -8.51 5.42
N GLY A 105 -14.90 -9.33 6.28
CA GLY A 105 -15.59 -10.39 7.00
C GLY A 105 -16.71 -9.85 7.89
N GLN A 106 -16.50 -8.76 8.60
CA GLN A 106 -17.52 -8.12 9.46
C GLN A 106 -18.68 -7.57 8.64
N LEU A 107 -18.41 -6.91 7.53
CA LEU A 107 -19.42 -6.41 6.60
C LEU A 107 -20.26 -7.57 6.01
N THR A 108 -19.60 -8.65 5.59
CA THR A 108 -20.25 -9.82 5.00
C THR A 108 -21.18 -10.54 5.99
N HIS A 109 -20.77 -10.62 7.25
CA HIS A 109 -21.53 -11.38 8.27
C HIS A 109 -22.44 -10.50 9.14
N GLY A 110 -22.46 -9.20 8.91
CA GLY A 110 -23.26 -8.23 9.68
C GLY A 110 -22.87 -8.17 11.16
N SER A 111 -21.60 -8.46 11.48
CA SER A 111 -21.08 -8.41 12.85
C SER A 111 -19.92 -7.43 12.94
N ALA A 112 -19.98 -6.50 13.86
CA ALA A 112 -18.92 -5.50 14.04
C ALA A 112 -18.24 -5.70 15.41
N VAL A 113 -17.01 -6.22 15.39
CA VAL A 113 -16.20 -6.54 16.57
C VAL A 113 -14.99 -5.62 16.61
N LYS A 114 -14.86 -4.83 17.67
CA LYS A 114 -13.81 -3.81 17.82
C LYS A 114 -12.41 -4.41 18.00
N GLU A 115 -12.28 -5.42 18.85
CA GLU A 115 -11.00 -5.92 19.34
C GLU A 115 -10.05 -6.38 18.21
N PRO A 116 -10.48 -7.13 17.19
CA PRO A 116 -9.60 -7.49 16.08
C PRO A 116 -9.08 -6.26 15.31
N VAL A 117 -9.94 -5.25 15.09
CA VAL A 117 -9.59 -4.01 14.40
C VAL A 117 -8.56 -3.22 15.20
N GLU A 118 -8.77 -3.07 16.51
CA GLU A 118 -7.88 -2.37 17.43
C GLU A 118 -6.47 -2.98 17.43
N VAL A 119 -6.37 -4.32 17.51
CA VAL A 119 -5.09 -5.04 17.47
C VAL A 119 -4.37 -4.81 16.15
N HIS A 120 -5.08 -4.82 15.01
CA HIS A 120 -4.47 -4.58 13.70
C HIS A 120 -3.96 -3.15 13.56
N VAL A 121 -4.74 -2.15 13.98
CA VAL A 121 -4.34 -0.73 13.92
C VAL A 121 -3.14 -0.46 14.83
N ALA A 122 -3.14 -0.99 16.05
CA ALA A 122 -2.01 -0.87 16.98
C ALA A 122 -0.74 -1.51 16.38
N THR A 123 -0.87 -2.70 15.76
CA THR A 123 0.25 -3.38 15.12
C THR A 123 0.76 -2.60 13.90
N ALA A 124 -0.12 -2.07 13.05
CA ALA A 124 0.27 -1.24 11.91
C ALA A 124 1.07 -0.01 12.37
N LYS A 125 0.64 0.64 13.45
CA LYS A 125 1.38 1.76 14.07
C LYS A 125 2.77 1.35 14.55
N MET A 126 2.89 0.21 15.23
CA MET A 126 4.19 -0.30 15.69
C MET A 126 5.12 -0.60 14.52
N LEU A 127 4.62 -1.20 13.44
CA LEU A 127 5.38 -1.51 12.22
C LEU A 127 5.80 -0.26 11.44
N ALA A 128 5.06 0.84 11.56
CA ALA A 128 5.40 2.12 10.94
C ALA A 128 6.54 2.85 11.66
N GLN A 129 6.83 2.50 12.94
CA GLN A 129 7.93 3.09 13.69
C GLN A 129 9.28 2.55 13.21
N THR A 130 10.28 3.43 13.18
CA THR A 130 11.66 3.06 12.82
C THR A 130 12.33 2.32 13.98
N GLY A 131 13.10 1.26 13.65
CA GLY A 131 13.97 0.58 14.63
C GLY A 131 13.48 -0.80 15.07
N MET A 132 12.34 -1.27 14.57
CA MET A 132 11.91 -2.65 14.83
C MET A 132 12.74 -3.64 14.02
N GLY A 133 13.28 -4.69 14.68
CA GLY A 133 13.98 -5.78 13.99
C GLY A 133 13.03 -6.64 13.16
N GLU A 134 13.52 -7.16 12.03
CA GLU A 134 12.70 -7.95 11.10
C GLU A 134 12.05 -9.17 11.77
N ALA A 135 12.77 -9.89 12.63
CA ALA A 135 12.23 -11.05 13.37
C ALA A 135 11.03 -10.66 14.25
N GLN A 136 11.12 -9.52 14.94
CA GLN A 136 10.04 -9.01 15.78
C GLN A 136 8.83 -8.61 14.95
N ALA A 137 9.05 -7.94 13.82
CA ALA A 137 7.98 -7.56 12.90
C ALA A 137 7.26 -8.79 12.31
N GLN A 138 8.00 -9.84 11.96
CA GLN A 138 7.42 -11.10 11.48
C GLN A 138 6.58 -11.80 12.57
N GLN A 139 7.01 -11.75 13.83
CA GLN A 139 6.22 -12.29 14.94
C GLN A 139 4.88 -11.54 15.12
N LEU A 140 4.89 -10.21 15.01
CA LEU A 140 3.67 -9.41 15.05
C LEU A 140 2.71 -9.78 13.91
N LEU A 141 3.20 -9.89 12.69
CA LEU A 141 2.39 -10.29 11.54
C LEU A 141 1.82 -11.71 11.69
N ALA A 142 2.60 -12.65 12.22
CA ALA A 142 2.12 -13.99 12.54
C ALA A 142 1.03 -13.97 13.63
N GLY A 143 1.13 -13.04 14.59
CA GLY A 143 0.08 -12.79 15.58
C GLY A 143 -1.21 -12.28 14.95
N LEU A 144 -1.12 -11.32 14.04
CA LEU A 144 -2.29 -10.80 13.29
C LEU A 144 -2.99 -11.88 12.48
N ALA A 145 -2.26 -12.75 11.80
CA ALA A 145 -2.84 -13.87 11.06
C ALA A 145 -3.69 -14.76 11.98
N LYS A 146 -3.23 -15.07 13.19
CA LYS A 146 -4.01 -15.85 14.17
C LYS A 146 -5.27 -15.12 14.63
N VAL A 147 -5.21 -13.79 14.83
CA VAL A 147 -6.38 -12.98 15.19
C VAL A 147 -7.42 -13.01 14.08
N ARG A 148 -7.01 -12.77 12.83
CA ARG A 148 -7.86 -12.85 11.65
C ARG A 148 -8.51 -14.22 11.49
N ASP A 149 -7.71 -15.29 11.56
CA ASP A 149 -8.20 -16.67 11.37
C ASP A 149 -9.17 -17.07 12.47
N LYS A 150 -8.92 -16.65 13.73
CA LYS A 150 -9.85 -16.85 14.84
C LYS A 150 -11.16 -16.08 14.66
N HIS A 151 -11.10 -14.88 14.08
CA HIS A 151 -12.30 -14.10 13.76
C HIS A 151 -13.10 -14.79 12.67
N ARG A 152 -12.47 -15.24 11.57
CA ARG A 152 -13.11 -16.02 10.50
C ARG A 152 -13.79 -17.31 10.97
N ALA A 153 -13.18 -18.03 11.90
CA ALA A 153 -13.72 -19.29 12.41
C ALA A 153 -14.94 -19.13 13.31
N ARG A 154 -15.30 -17.91 13.72
CA ARG A 154 -16.45 -17.60 14.58
C ARG A 154 -17.72 -17.24 13.79
N HIS A 155 -17.57 -17.09 12.50
CA HIS A 155 -18.64 -16.75 11.54
C HIS A 155 -18.75 -17.79 10.43
#